data_287b2a234547d587bf8ab80f5df3fc5f
#
_entry.id   287b2a234547d587bf8ab80f5df3fc5f
#
_cell.length_a   1.000
_cell.length_b   1.000
_cell.length_c   1.000
_cell.angle_alpha   90.00
_cell.angle_beta   90.00
_cell.angle_gamma   90.00
#
_symmetry.space_group_name_H-M   'P 1'
#
loop_
_entity.id
_entity.type
_entity.pdbx_description
1 polymer ?
#
loop_
_entity_poly.entity_id
_entity_poly.type
_entity_poly.pdbx_seq_one_letter_code
_entity_poly.pdbx_strand_id
1 'polypeptide(L)'
;LDKVDLVGGVSGGSIVAAYFATHGSARLPRFEREYLRQDFQENLLSYALRPGNLVALSSPWFGRSHLLAERLDSLYGAATFGDLASRKGHPDLLITATDMSLGTGFEFSKAQFDLICSNLQSVPVSFAVAASSSVPLLLSPVTLRNFAGQCEPPEVVGDAWEDYRTRLYREQARSYLDSN
;
A
#
# COMPACT_ATOMS: atom_id res chain seq x y z
N LEU A 1 -21.25 10.69 -1.71
CA LEU A 1 -19.99 10.00 -1.97
C LEU A 1 -19.87 9.47 -3.42
N ASP A 2 -20.96 9.41 -4.17
CA ASP A 2 -21.00 8.88 -5.56
C ASP A 2 -20.32 9.78 -6.61
N LYS A 3 -19.74 10.91 -6.20
CA LYS A 3 -18.97 11.86 -7.03
C LYS A 3 -17.49 11.94 -6.64
N VAL A 4 -16.99 10.94 -5.91
CA VAL A 4 -15.60 10.88 -5.51
C VAL A 4 -14.82 10.15 -6.61
N ASP A 5 -13.89 10.85 -7.24
CA ASP A 5 -13.05 10.28 -8.31
C ASP A 5 -11.76 9.66 -7.76
N LEU A 6 -11.26 10.19 -6.63
CA LEU A 6 -10.03 9.71 -5.97
C LEU A 6 -10.23 9.69 -4.46
N VAL A 7 -9.80 8.62 -3.83
CA VAL A 7 -9.69 8.52 -2.37
C VAL A 7 -8.25 8.17 -1.99
N GLY A 8 -7.70 8.92 -1.04
CA GLY A 8 -6.34 8.69 -0.54
C GLY A 8 -6.34 8.35 0.94
N GLY A 9 -5.32 7.61 1.36
CA GLY A 9 -5.14 7.25 2.76
C GLY A 9 -3.69 6.97 3.16
N VAL A 10 -3.41 7.24 4.43
CA VAL A 10 -2.13 6.95 5.09
C VAL A 10 -2.41 6.22 6.39
N SER A 11 -1.62 5.19 6.73
CA SER A 11 -1.73 4.44 7.97
C SER A 11 -3.17 3.93 8.20
N GLY A 12 -3.76 4.12 9.38
CA GLY A 12 -5.14 3.72 9.67
C GLY A 12 -6.18 4.32 8.71
N GLY A 13 -5.92 5.51 8.16
CA GLY A 13 -6.76 6.13 7.12
C GLY A 13 -6.76 5.35 5.80
N SER A 14 -5.67 4.64 5.49
CA SER A 14 -5.59 3.80 4.30
C SER A 14 -6.55 2.61 4.35
N ILE A 15 -6.86 2.11 5.56
CA ILE A 15 -7.79 0.99 5.75
C ILE A 15 -9.20 1.37 5.31
N VAL A 16 -9.66 2.55 5.72
CA VAL A 16 -10.99 3.07 5.36
C VAL A 16 -11.05 3.45 3.89
N ALA A 17 -10.01 4.13 3.39
CA ALA A 17 -9.91 4.52 1.99
C ALA A 17 -9.98 3.31 1.04
N ALA A 18 -9.20 2.26 1.35
CA ALA A 18 -9.20 1.02 0.60
C ALA A 18 -10.57 0.30 0.67
N TYR A 19 -11.21 0.25 1.83
CA TYR A 19 -12.54 -0.33 1.96
C TYR A 19 -13.58 0.41 1.13
N PHE A 20 -13.52 1.75 1.15
CA PHE A 20 -14.40 2.57 0.32
C PHE A 20 -14.16 2.36 -1.17
N ALA A 21 -12.90 2.34 -1.63
CA ALA A 21 -12.56 2.09 -3.02
C ALA A 21 -12.98 0.69 -3.50
N THR A 22 -12.89 -0.32 -2.63
CA THR A 22 -13.24 -1.70 -2.99
C THR A 22 -14.73 -1.98 -2.95
N HIS A 23 -15.49 -1.35 -2.04
CA HIS A 23 -16.86 -1.74 -1.72
C HIS A 23 -17.90 -0.63 -1.93
N GLY A 24 -17.45 0.62 -2.08
CA GLY A 24 -18.33 1.79 -2.21
C GLY A 24 -18.94 2.27 -0.89
N SER A 25 -19.64 3.40 -0.97
CA SER A 25 -20.19 4.10 0.21
C SER A 25 -21.27 3.31 0.95
N ALA A 26 -22.06 2.52 0.24
CA ALA A 26 -23.17 1.77 0.82
C ALA A 26 -22.73 0.73 1.85
N ARG A 27 -21.48 0.25 1.79
CA ARG A 27 -20.93 -0.74 2.72
C ARG A 27 -20.19 -0.15 3.93
N LEU A 28 -19.95 1.15 4.01
CA LEU A 28 -19.28 1.79 5.15
C LEU A 28 -19.92 1.48 6.52
N PRO A 29 -21.28 1.45 6.69
CA PRO A 29 -21.88 1.06 7.96
C PRO A 29 -21.57 -0.39 8.38
N ARG A 30 -21.32 -1.27 7.42
CA ARG A 30 -20.88 -2.64 7.69
C ARG A 30 -19.43 -2.66 8.16
N PHE A 31 -18.53 -1.87 7.56
CA PHE A 31 -17.14 -1.70 7.98
C PHE A 31 -17.06 -1.25 9.45
N GLU A 32 -17.85 -0.27 9.85
CA GLU A 32 -17.90 0.19 11.25
C GLU A 32 -18.22 -0.98 12.20
N ARG A 33 -19.25 -1.76 11.91
CA ARG A 33 -19.68 -2.85 12.79
C ARG A 33 -18.71 -4.03 12.82
N GLU A 34 -18.17 -4.42 11.66
CA GLU A 34 -17.40 -5.65 11.50
C GLU A 34 -15.91 -5.45 11.70
N TYR A 35 -15.42 -4.22 11.59
CA TYR A 35 -14.00 -3.91 11.71
C TYR A 35 -13.68 -2.96 12.86
N LEU A 36 -14.30 -1.76 12.91
CA LEU A 36 -13.92 -0.75 13.90
C LEU A 36 -14.37 -1.09 15.33
N ARG A 37 -15.46 -1.87 15.46
CA ARG A 37 -15.97 -2.29 16.79
C ARG A 37 -15.32 -3.58 17.31
N GLN A 38 -14.46 -4.22 16.52
CA GLN A 38 -13.68 -5.37 16.99
C GLN A 38 -12.40 -4.88 17.65
N ASP A 39 -12.00 -5.57 18.72
CA ASP A 39 -10.72 -5.29 19.37
C ASP A 39 -9.56 -5.77 18.49
N PHE A 40 -9.12 -4.85 17.61
CA PHE A 40 -8.16 -5.15 16.54
C PHE A 40 -6.81 -5.59 17.13
N GLN A 41 -6.40 -4.99 18.26
CA GLN A 41 -5.12 -5.30 18.87
C GLN A 41 -5.09 -6.72 19.46
N GLU A 42 -6.13 -7.12 20.20
CA GLU A 42 -6.24 -8.48 20.73
C GLU A 42 -6.33 -9.52 19.63
N ASN A 43 -7.09 -9.23 18.58
CA ASN A 43 -7.22 -10.09 17.43
C ASN A 43 -5.91 -10.26 16.65
N LEU A 44 -5.15 -9.18 16.44
CA LEU A 44 -3.86 -9.25 15.73
C LEU A 44 -2.82 -10.02 16.57
N LEU A 45 -2.79 -9.79 17.89
CA LEU A 45 -1.89 -10.48 18.80
C LEU A 45 -2.21 -11.98 18.88
N SER A 46 -3.48 -12.34 19.03
CA SER A 46 -3.92 -13.72 19.06
C SER A 46 -3.67 -14.46 17.75
N TYR A 47 -3.77 -13.76 16.62
CA TYR A 47 -3.44 -14.30 15.29
C TYR A 47 -1.93 -14.52 15.13
N ALA A 48 -1.11 -13.57 15.59
CA ALA A 48 0.35 -13.70 15.56
C ALA A 48 0.86 -14.85 16.45
N LEU A 49 0.19 -15.14 17.57
CA LEU A 49 0.56 -16.21 18.51
C LEU A 49 0.12 -17.61 18.08
N ARG A 50 -0.57 -17.78 16.96
CA ARG A 50 -0.89 -19.12 16.44
C ARG A 50 0.41 -19.87 16.08
N PRO A 51 0.51 -21.18 16.37
CA PRO A 51 1.76 -21.95 16.17
C PRO A 51 2.32 -21.87 14.76
N GLY A 52 1.47 -21.91 13.74
CA GLY A 52 1.90 -21.77 12.33
C GLY A 52 2.49 -20.40 12.01
N ASN A 53 1.94 -19.34 12.59
CA ASN A 53 2.40 -17.97 12.36
C ASN A 53 3.69 -17.66 13.13
N LEU A 54 3.91 -18.28 14.30
CA LEU A 54 5.17 -18.15 15.03
C LEU A 54 6.36 -18.69 14.23
N VAL A 55 6.18 -19.80 13.52
CA VAL A 55 7.20 -20.34 12.62
C VAL A 55 7.43 -19.41 11.44
N ALA A 56 6.37 -18.86 10.84
CA ALA A 56 6.48 -17.89 9.74
C ALA A 56 7.19 -16.60 10.16
N LEU A 57 6.94 -16.08 11.37
CA LEU A 57 7.57 -14.88 11.93
C LEU A 57 9.08 -15.06 12.19
N SER A 58 9.59 -16.27 12.21
CA SER A 58 11.03 -16.53 12.29
C SER A 58 11.74 -16.37 10.94
N SER A 59 11.01 -16.25 9.84
CA SER A 59 11.55 -15.99 8.52
C SER A 59 11.90 -14.51 8.34
N PRO A 60 13.08 -14.17 7.76
CA PRO A 60 13.43 -12.78 7.45
C PRO A 60 12.52 -12.15 6.38
N TRP A 61 11.78 -12.97 5.64
CA TRP A 61 10.90 -12.55 4.53
C TRP A 61 9.42 -12.43 4.94
N PHE A 62 9.04 -12.89 6.13
CA PHE A 62 7.66 -12.88 6.60
C PHE A 62 7.59 -12.18 7.96
N GLY A 63 7.04 -10.99 7.97
CA GLY A 63 6.90 -10.17 9.18
C GLY A 63 5.44 -9.97 9.60
N ARG A 64 5.24 -9.30 10.72
CA ARG A 64 3.91 -8.96 11.27
C ARG A 64 3.04 -8.17 10.29
N SER A 65 3.64 -7.39 9.39
CA SER A 65 2.92 -6.66 8.35
C SER A 65 2.32 -7.59 7.28
N HIS A 66 2.94 -8.73 7.01
CA HIS A 66 2.37 -9.75 6.13
C HIS A 66 1.13 -10.40 6.76
N LEU A 67 1.15 -10.66 8.08
CA LEU A 67 -0.04 -11.14 8.80
C LEU A 67 -1.18 -10.12 8.76
N LEU A 68 -0.84 -8.83 8.87
CA LEU A 68 -1.83 -7.77 8.69
C LEU A 68 -2.40 -7.76 7.27
N ALA A 69 -1.55 -7.89 6.25
CA ALA A 69 -1.98 -7.96 4.86
C ALA A 69 -2.94 -9.14 4.61
N GLU A 70 -2.61 -10.34 5.08
CA GLU A 70 -3.49 -11.52 4.96
C GLU A 70 -4.86 -11.30 5.60
N ARG A 71 -4.91 -10.64 6.76
CA ARG A 71 -6.17 -10.31 7.41
C ARG A 71 -6.97 -9.27 6.63
N LEU A 72 -6.29 -8.28 6.07
CA LEU A 72 -6.90 -7.26 5.23
C LEU A 72 -7.37 -7.81 3.88
N ASP A 73 -6.77 -8.89 3.37
CA ASP A 73 -7.23 -9.56 2.17
C ASP A 73 -8.69 -10.03 2.29
N SER A 74 -9.05 -10.57 3.45
CA SER A 74 -10.44 -10.96 3.70
C SER A 74 -11.39 -9.77 3.73
N LEU A 75 -10.89 -8.60 4.17
CA LEU A 75 -11.67 -7.37 4.24
C LEU A 75 -11.91 -6.76 2.85
N TYR A 76 -10.92 -6.86 1.94
CA TYR A 76 -11.00 -6.28 0.60
C TYR A 76 -11.35 -7.30 -0.49
N GLY A 77 -11.57 -8.58 -0.12
CA GLY A 77 -11.87 -9.65 -1.07
C GLY A 77 -10.70 -9.98 -1.99
N ALA A 78 -9.47 -9.89 -1.49
CA ALA A 78 -8.21 -10.12 -2.21
C ALA A 78 -8.07 -9.23 -3.47
N ALA A 79 -8.66 -8.04 -3.47
CA ALA A 79 -8.61 -7.12 -4.60
C ALA A 79 -7.20 -6.58 -4.83
N THR A 80 -6.82 -6.47 -6.10
CA THR A 80 -5.60 -5.80 -6.56
C THR A 80 -5.89 -4.38 -7.05
N PHE A 81 -4.86 -3.56 -7.24
CA PHE A 81 -5.01 -2.25 -7.89
C PHE A 81 -5.53 -2.39 -9.33
N GLY A 82 -5.19 -3.46 -10.04
CA GLY A 82 -5.72 -3.75 -11.37
C GLY A 82 -7.22 -4.03 -11.37
N ASP A 83 -7.71 -4.73 -10.34
CA ASP A 83 -9.15 -4.96 -10.16
C ASP A 83 -9.89 -3.65 -9.91
N LEU A 84 -9.33 -2.74 -9.11
CA LEU A 84 -9.92 -1.42 -8.86
C LEU A 84 -9.95 -0.58 -10.13
N ALA A 85 -8.85 -0.51 -10.87
CA ALA A 85 -8.75 0.26 -12.12
C ALA A 85 -9.72 -0.23 -13.20
N SER A 86 -10.11 -1.51 -13.17
CA SER A 86 -11.08 -2.08 -14.12
C SER A 86 -12.55 -1.79 -13.77
N ARG A 87 -12.83 -1.33 -12.53
CA ARG A 87 -14.19 -1.11 -12.03
C ARG A 87 -14.70 0.29 -12.38
N LYS A 88 -15.78 0.36 -13.14
CA LYS A 88 -16.46 1.64 -13.42
C LYS A 88 -17.29 2.11 -12.21
N GLY A 89 -17.23 3.41 -11.94
CA GLY A 89 -18.05 4.02 -10.87
C GLY A 89 -17.50 3.87 -9.46
N HIS A 90 -16.26 3.40 -9.32
CA HIS A 90 -15.49 3.40 -8.07
C HIS A 90 -14.38 4.45 -8.15
N PRO A 91 -14.02 5.09 -7.03
CA PRO A 91 -12.90 6.03 -7.01
C PRO A 91 -11.56 5.30 -7.19
N ASP A 92 -10.61 6.01 -7.79
CA ASP A 92 -9.22 5.61 -7.76
C ASP A 92 -8.69 5.60 -6.32
N LEU A 93 -7.77 4.70 -6.01
CA LEU A 93 -7.18 4.55 -4.69
C LEU A 93 -5.72 4.97 -4.69
N LEU A 94 -5.38 5.92 -3.81
CA LEU A 94 -3.99 6.32 -3.55
C LEU A 94 -3.60 5.98 -2.12
N ILE A 95 -2.68 5.06 -1.94
CA ILE A 95 -2.09 4.73 -0.64
C ILE A 95 -0.67 5.30 -0.59
N THR A 96 -0.37 5.99 0.51
CA THR A 96 0.97 6.54 0.75
C THR A 96 1.61 5.84 1.94
N ALA A 97 2.85 5.40 1.76
CA ALA A 97 3.72 4.84 2.79
C ALA A 97 5.00 5.68 2.91
N THR A 98 5.93 5.27 3.76
CA THR A 98 7.25 5.88 3.87
C THR A 98 8.30 4.92 3.36
N ASP A 99 9.09 5.35 2.38
CA ASP A 99 10.33 4.67 2.01
C ASP A 99 11.37 4.94 3.10
N MET A 100 11.68 3.90 3.88
CA MET A 100 12.58 4.03 5.01
C MET A 100 14.05 4.17 4.56
N SER A 101 14.40 3.76 3.35
CA SER A 101 15.74 3.87 2.81
C SER A 101 16.08 5.31 2.43
N LEU A 102 15.08 6.02 1.90
CA LEU A 102 15.23 7.40 1.45
C LEU A 102 14.69 8.43 2.44
N GLY A 103 13.88 8.00 3.41
CA GLY A 103 13.18 8.91 4.33
C GLY A 103 12.11 9.77 3.66
N THR A 104 11.54 9.31 2.55
CA THR A 104 10.58 10.05 1.73
C THR A 104 9.25 9.33 1.62
N GLY A 105 8.21 10.02 1.14
CA GLY A 105 6.94 9.38 0.82
C GLY A 105 7.07 8.42 -0.36
N PHE A 106 6.44 7.26 -0.26
CA PHE A 106 6.26 6.29 -1.33
C PHE A 106 4.77 6.14 -1.62
N GLU A 107 4.36 6.44 -2.83
CA GLU A 107 2.98 6.33 -3.26
C GLU A 107 2.76 5.02 -4.02
N PHE A 108 1.72 4.28 -3.66
CA PHE A 108 1.23 3.18 -4.48
C PHE A 108 0.49 3.74 -5.68
N SER A 109 1.25 4.28 -6.60
CA SER A 109 0.82 4.90 -7.86
C SER A 109 1.60 4.32 -9.03
N LYS A 110 1.03 4.40 -10.23
CA LYS A 110 1.73 3.93 -11.45
C LYS A 110 3.06 4.65 -11.62
N ALA A 111 3.10 5.96 -11.42
CA ALA A 111 4.32 6.76 -11.57
C ALA A 111 5.45 6.28 -10.65
N GLN A 112 5.14 5.96 -9.39
CA GLN A 112 6.12 5.48 -8.42
C GLN A 112 6.60 4.05 -8.74
N PHE A 113 5.68 3.18 -9.18
CA PHE A 113 6.02 1.81 -9.55
C PHE A 113 6.83 1.72 -10.83
N ASP A 114 6.62 2.64 -11.77
CA ASP A 114 7.43 2.74 -12.98
C ASP A 114 8.90 3.05 -12.65
N LEU A 115 9.19 3.83 -11.57
CA LEU A 115 10.56 4.13 -11.15
C LEU A 115 11.35 2.87 -10.71
N ILE A 116 10.65 1.89 -10.14
CA ILE A 116 11.24 0.61 -9.70
C ILE A 116 10.98 -0.52 -10.70
N CYS A 117 10.54 -0.20 -11.91
CA CYS A 117 10.22 -1.16 -12.98
C CYS A 117 9.27 -2.28 -12.53
N SER A 118 8.28 -1.94 -11.72
CA SER A 118 7.30 -2.88 -11.16
C SER A 118 5.87 -2.57 -11.61
N ASN A 119 5.01 -3.59 -11.56
CA ASN A 119 3.62 -3.46 -11.99
C ASN A 119 2.68 -3.25 -10.81
N LEU A 120 2.19 -2.02 -10.61
CA LEU A 120 1.21 -1.70 -9.58
C LEU A 120 -0.08 -2.53 -9.70
N GLN A 121 -0.52 -2.85 -10.92
CA GLN A 121 -1.80 -3.54 -11.12
C GLN A 121 -1.83 -4.93 -10.47
N SER A 122 -0.68 -5.59 -10.34
CA SER A 122 -0.58 -6.90 -9.69
C SER A 122 -0.49 -6.85 -8.17
N VAL A 123 -0.37 -5.64 -7.59
CA VAL A 123 -0.20 -5.46 -6.14
C VAL A 123 -1.55 -5.61 -5.43
N PRO A 124 -1.65 -6.48 -4.39
CA PRO A 124 -2.83 -6.53 -3.55
C PRO A 124 -3.03 -5.21 -2.78
N VAL A 125 -4.27 -4.75 -2.70
CA VAL A 125 -4.63 -3.55 -1.93
C VAL A 125 -4.25 -3.71 -0.46
N SER A 126 -4.47 -4.91 0.10
CA SER A 126 -4.09 -5.27 1.47
C SER A 126 -2.60 -5.08 1.76
N PHE A 127 -1.74 -5.42 0.80
CA PHE A 127 -0.29 -5.23 0.91
C PHE A 127 0.07 -3.74 1.01
N ALA A 128 -0.49 -2.89 0.16
CA ALA A 128 -0.25 -1.45 0.21
C ALA A 128 -0.73 -0.83 1.53
N VAL A 129 -1.91 -1.23 2.01
CA VAL A 129 -2.47 -0.79 3.29
C VAL A 129 -1.60 -1.26 4.46
N ALA A 130 -1.14 -2.51 4.44
CA ALA A 130 -0.22 -3.03 5.45
C ALA A 130 1.11 -2.29 5.45
N ALA A 131 1.69 -2.01 4.28
CA ALA A 131 2.91 -1.20 4.15
C ALA A 131 2.73 0.21 4.72
N SER A 132 1.63 0.88 4.38
CA SER A 132 1.27 2.21 4.87
C SER A 132 1.06 2.25 6.39
N SER A 133 0.59 1.13 6.97
CA SER A 133 0.29 1.00 8.40
C SER A 133 1.47 0.43 9.21
N SER A 134 2.60 0.14 8.58
CA SER A 134 3.75 -0.51 9.20
C SER A 134 4.55 0.45 10.09
N VAL A 135 4.01 0.72 11.28
CA VAL A 135 4.70 1.53 12.30
C VAL A 135 5.87 0.74 12.89
N PRO A 136 7.10 1.28 12.85
CA PRO A 136 8.26 0.66 13.48
C PRO A 136 7.99 0.25 14.93
N LEU A 137 8.55 -0.86 15.39
CA LEU A 137 8.35 -1.53 16.68
C LEU A 137 7.06 -2.37 16.78
N LEU A 138 5.94 -1.93 16.20
CA LEU A 138 4.68 -2.70 16.22
C LEU A 138 4.58 -3.66 15.04
N LEU A 139 4.94 -3.20 13.86
CA LEU A 139 4.90 -3.94 12.61
C LEU A 139 6.27 -3.94 11.94
N SER A 140 6.55 -4.94 11.11
CA SER A 140 7.78 -5.03 10.35
C SER A 140 7.68 -4.19 9.08
N PRO A 141 8.75 -3.54 8.62
CA PRO A 141 8.78 -2.94 7.31
C PRO A 141 8.45 -3.97 6.22
N VAL A 142 7.81 -3.53 5.16
CA VAL A 142 7.55 -4.34 3.97
C VAL A 142 8.60 -4.01 2.93
N THR A 143 9.16 -5.03 2.30
CA THR A 143 10.19 -4.84 1.27
C THR A 143 9.57 -4.96 -0.11
N LEU A 144 9.77 -3.94 -0.94
CA LEU A 144 9.55 -3.99 -2.38
C LEU A 144 10.87 -4.33 -3.08
N ARG A 145 10.78 -5.15 -4.13
CA ARG A 145 11.93 -5.39 -4.99
C ARG A 145 12.14 -4.20 -5.91
N ASN A 146 13.37 -3.73 -5.97
CA ASN A 146 13.79 -2.69 -6.90
C ASN A 146 14.33 -3.34 -8.18
N PHE A 147 13.69 -3.09 -9.30
CA PHE A 147 14.11 -3.53 -10.64
C PHE A 147 14.49 -2.33 -11.53
N ALA A 148 14.77 -1.18 -10.92
CA ALA A 148 15.18 0.01 -11.66
C ALA A 148 16.34 -0.32 -12.61
N GLY A 149 16.32 0.24 -13.82
CA GLY A 149 17.27 -0.08 -14.87
C GLY A 149 16.93 -1.31 -15.73
N GLN A 150 15.92 -2.10 -15.37
CA GLN A 150 15.46 -3.24 -16.20
C GLN A 150 14.34 -2.86 -17.17
N CYS A 151 13.83 -1.65 -17.09
CA CYS A 151 12.87 -1.07 -18.03
C CYS A 151 13.34 0.33 -18.45
N GLU A 152 12.75 0.88 -19.50
CA GLU A 152 12.95 2.29 -19.81
C GLU A 152 12.35 3.14 -18.65
N PRO A 153 13.15 4.01 -18.03
CA PRO A 153 12.64 4.87 -16.98
C PRO A 153 11.53 5.77 -17.55
N PRO A 154 10.47 6.04 -16.79
CA PRO A 154 9.44 6.97 -17.23
C PRO A 154 10.11 8.32 -17.53
N GLU A 155 9.75 8.92 -18.64
CA GLU A 155 10.18 10.28 -18.98
C GLU A 155 9.57 11.21 -17.92
N VAL A 156 10.37 11.56 -16.92
CA VAL A 156 9.98 12.57 -15.93
C VAL A 156 10.09 13.94 -16.60
N VAL A 157 9.07 14.25 -17.39
CA VAL A 157 8.96 15.54 -18.07
C VAL A 157 8.55 16.58 -17.04
N GLY A 158 9.39 17.58 -16.84
CA GLY A 158 9.06 18.73 -16.00
C GLY A 158 9.92 19.92 -16.39
N ASP A 159 9.30 21.08 -16.48
CA ASP A 159 9.94 22.35 -16.74
C ASP A 159 10.75 22.86 -15.54
N ALA A 160 11.54 23.91 -15.74
CA ALA A 160 12.42 24.51 -14.72
C ALA A 160 11.69 24.99 -13.43
N TRP A 161 10.38 25.08 -13.46
CA TRP A 161 9.49 25.48 -12.35
C TRP A 161 8.75 24.27 -11.75
N GLU A 162 9.41 23.14 -11.71
CA GLU A 162 8.86 21.90 -11.20
C GLU A 162 8.26 22.04 -9.81
N ASP A 163 7.11 21.43 -9.66
CA ASP A 163 6.54 21.25 -8.34
C ASP A 163 7.42 20.29 -7.50
N TYR A 164 7.22 20.32 -6.21
CA TYR A 164 7.95 19.48 -5.24
C TYR A 164 7.89 18.00 -5.61
N ARG A 165 6.77 17.52 -6.14
CA ARG A 165 6.52 16.12 -6.48
C ARG A 165 7.40 15.65 -7.64
N THR A 166 7.55 16.45 -8.68
CA THR A 166 8.40 16.13 -9.83
C THR A 166 9.87 16.03 -9.43
N ARG A 167 10.35 16.96 -8.59
CA ARG A 167 11.72 16.90 -8.04
C ARG A 167 11.93 15.64 -7.21
N LEU A 168 11.00 15.31 -6.32
CA LEU A 168 11.06 14.13 -5.49
C LEU A 168 11.16 12.85 -6.32
N TYR A 169 10.36 12.72 -7.36
CA TYR A 169 10.41 11.57 -8.25
C TYR A 169 11.73 11.42 -8.99
N ARG A 170 12.36 12.53 -9.42
CA ARG A 170 13.68 12.49 -10.04
C ARG A 170 14.78 12.06 -9.07
N GLU A 171 14.74 12.55 -7.85
CA GLU A 171 15.69 12.13 -6.80
C GLU A 171 15.53 10.66 -6.46
N GLN A 172 14.30 10.18 -6.32
CA GLN A 172 13.99 8.78 -6.09
C GLN A 172 14.43 7.90 -7.27
N ALA A 173 14.17 8.29 -8.51
CA ALA A 173 14.59 7.55 -9.70
C ALA A 173 16.10 7.33 -9.74
N ARG A 174 16.90 8.38 -9.45
CA ARG A 174 18.36 8.26 -9.37
C ARG A 174 18.77 7.32 -8.25
N SER A 175 18.21 7.48 -7.05
CA SER A 175 18.54 6.66 -5.91
C SER A 175 18.20 5.19 -6.13
N TYR A 176 17.08 4.88 -6.78
CA TYR A 176 16.72 3.49 -7.11
C TYR A 176 17.66 2.87 -8.15
N LEU A 177 18.15 3.66 -9.12
CA LEU A 177 19.17 3.20 -10.07
C LEU A 177 20.51 2.93 -9.39
N ASP A 178 20.94 3.81 -8.48
CA ASP A 178 22.22 3.70 -7.79
C ASP A 178 22.25 2.56 -6.75
N SER A 179 21.07 2.09 -6.30
CA SER A 179 20.93 1.03 -5.29
C SER A 179 20.69 -0.37 -5.86
N ASN A 180 20.79 -0.54 -7.19
CA ASN A 180 20.46 -1.80 -7.88
C ASN A 180 21.70 -2.60 -8.30
#